data_0993f3567ee7d52c4af14c1bb9a4dfa0
#
_entry.id   0993f3567ee7d52c4af14c1bb9a4dfa0
#
_cell.length_a   1.000
_cell.length_b   1.000
_cell.length_c   1.000
_cell.angle_alpha   90.00
_cell.angle_beta   90.00
_cell.angle_gamma   90.00
#
_symmetry.space_group_name_H-M   'P 1'
#
loop_
_entity.id
_entity.type
_entity.pdbx_description
1 polymer ?
#
loop_
_entity_poly.entity_id
_entity_poly.type
_entity_poly.pdbx_seq_one_letter_code
_entity_poly.pdbx_strand_id
1 'polypeptide(L)'
;MIKVSVLYPNEQGKKFDMDYFANKHIPLVQRLLGPIGLVRVELEKGISSADPSQPAPFVALGHLYFNTTDQVHEGFKTHGGEIMGDIKNYTDIQPTFQISETIG
;
A
#
# COMPACT_ATOMS: atom_id res chain seq x y z
N MET A 1 -6.78 -1.83 -16.02
CA MET A 1 -6.28 -2.50 -14.80
C MET A 1 -6.98 -1.94 -13.57
N ILE A 2 -7.12 -2.76 -12.57
CA ILE A 2 -7.65 -2.34 -11.27
C ILE A 2 -6.47 -2.10 -10.34
N LYS A 3 -6.52 -1.02 -9.59
CA LYS A 3 -5.45 -0.62 -8.70
C LYS A 3 -5.99 -0.42 -7.29
N VAL A 4 -5.34 -1.05 -6.31
CA VAL A 4 -5.57 -0.74 -4.89
C VAL A 4 -4.48 0.22 -4.46
N SER A 5 -4.85 1.42 -4.06
CA SER A 5 -3.91 2.41 -3.54
C SER A 5 -3.99 2.41 -2.02
N VAL A 6 -2.83 2.31 -1.39
CA VAL A 6 -2.68 2.37 0.06
C VAL A 6 -1.89 3.62 0.36
N LEU A 7 -2.52 4.58 1.01
CA LEU A 7 -1.96 5.91 1.25
C LEU A 7 -1.69 6.06 2.75
N TYR A 8 -0.44 6.37 3.08
CA TYR A 8 -0.02 6.56 4.48
C TYR A 8 0.15 8.04 4.74
N PRO A 9 -0.84 8.70 5.39
CA PRO A 9 -0.76 10.14 5.68
C PRO A 9 0.49 10.48 6.47
N ASN A 10 1.13 11.60 6.14
CA ASN A 10 2.32 12.05 6.84
C ASN A 10 1.90 12.78 8.13
N GLU A 11 1.71 12.02 9.19
CA GLU A 11 1.29 12.53 10.48
C GLU A 11 2.51 12.76 11.38
N GLN A 12 2.60 13.97 11.94
CA GLN A 12 3.69 14.33 12.83
C GLN A 12 3.70 13.41 14.06
N GLY A 13 4.90 12.96 14.44
CA GLY A 13 5.07 12.11 15.60
C GLY A 13 4.81 10.63 15.36
N LYS A 14 4.34 10.27 14.16
CA LYS A 14 4.13 8.88 13.80
C LYS A 14 5.38 8.29 13.14
N LYS A 15 5.60 7.01 13.36
CA LYS A 15 6.76 6.34 12.77
C LYS A 15 6.38 5.60 11.50
N PHE A 16 7.36 5.41 10.61
CA PHE A 16 7.21 4.58 9.42
C PHE A 16 8.56 3.94 9.12
N ASP A 17 8.64 2.62 9.26
CA ASP A 17 9.84 1.85 8.96
C ASP A 17 9.83 1.47 7.48
N MET A 18 10.51 2.27 6.67
CA MET A 18 10.54 2.09 5.21
C MET A 18 11.19 0.77 4.81
N ASP A 19 12.22 0.32 5.53
CA ASP A 19 12.90 -0.94 5.23
C ASP A 19 11.97 -2.13 5.44
N TYR A 20 11.26 -2.15 6.56
CA TYR A 20 10.29 -3.22 6.83
C TYR A 20 9.19 -3.21 5.78
N PHE A 21 8.65 -2.03 5.48
CA PHE A 21 7.60 -1.87 4.48
C PHE A 21 8.01 -2.47 3.13
N ALA A 22 9.17 -2.09 2.62
CA ALA A 22 9.62 -2.51 1.30
C ALA A 22 10.14 -3.96 1.28
N ASN A 23 10.81 -4.41 2.35
CA ASN A 23 11.57 -5.64 2.31
C ASN A 23 10.93 -6.80 3.08
N LYS A 24 9.89 -6.55 3.86
CA LYS A 24 9.17 -7.59 4.61
C LYS A 24 7.67 -7.56 4.37
N HIS A 25 7.04 -6.39 4.48
CA HIS A 25 5.59 -6.29 4.29
C HIS A 25 5.19 -6.57 2.85
N ILE A 26 5.83 -5.91 1.90
CA ILE A 26 5.46 -6.09 0.49
C ILE A 26 5.76 -7.51 -0.02
N PRO A 27 6.89 -8.15 0.31
CA PRO A 27 7.07 -9.57 -0.02
C PRO A 27 5.98 -10.48 0.56
N LEU A 28 5.49 -10.21 1.77
CA LEU A 28 4.35 -10.93 2.32
C LEU A 28 3.11 -10.74 1.46
N VAL A 29 2.79 -9.50 1.08
CA VAL A 29 1.65 -9.19 0.21
C VAL A 29 1.77 -9.93 -1.12
N GLN A 30 2.95 -9.90 -1.73
CA GLN A 30 3.20 -10.56 -3.02
C GLN A 30 3.03 -12.07 -2.91
N ARG A 31 3.50 -12.68 -1.82
CA ARG A 31 3.37 -14.11 -1.60
C ARG A 31 1.91 -14.53 -1.43
N LEU A 32 1.13 -13.73 -0.70
CA LEU A 32 -0.26 -14.05 -0.43
C LEU A 32 -1.18 -13.75 -1.59
N LEU A 33 -0.98 -12.61 -2.25
CA LEU A 33 -1.89 -12.15 -3.30
C LEU A 33 -1.47 -12.55 -4.71
N GLY A 34 -0.22 -12.97 -4.91
CA GLY A 34 0.25 -13.43 -6.21
C GLY A 34 -0.63 -14.53 -6.81
N PRO A 35 -0.91 -15.63 -6.06
CA PRO A 35 -1.77 -16.69 -6.58
C PRO A 35 -3.22 -16.25 -6.83
N ILE A 36 -3.68 -15.17 -6.19
CA ILE A 36 -5.05 -14.65 -6.37
C ILE A 36 -5.15 -13.82 -7.65
N GLY A 37 -4.05 -13.21 -8.09
CA GLY A 37 -4.06 -12.41 -9.31
C GLY A 37 -3.31 -11.10 -9.25
N LEU A 38 -2.53 -10.86 -8.20
CA LEU A 38 -1.69 -9.66 -8.12
C LEU A 38 -0.69 -9.65 -9.29
N VAL A 39 -0.77 -8.60 -10.12
CA VAL A 39 0.06 -8.47 -11.32
C VAL A 39 1.39 -7.81 -11.02
N ARG A 40 1.35 -6.70 -10.28
CA ARG A 40 2.56 -5.96 -9.90
C ARG A 40 2.29 -5.04 -8.72
N VAL A 41 3.37 -4.55 -8.12
CA VAL A 41 3.32 -3.62 -7.00
C VAL A 41 4.21 -2.42 -7.35
N GLU A 42 3.75 -1.23 -7.00
CA GLU A 42 4.56 -0.01 -7.05
C GLU A 42 4.58 0.61 -5.67
N LEU A 43 5.78 1.02 -5.24
CA LEU A 43 5.95 1.67 -3.94
C LEU A 43 6.53 3.06 -4.15
N GLU A 44 6.06 4.02 -3.36
CA GLU A 44 6.51 5.40 -3.44
C GLU A 44 6.83 5.91 -2.04
N LYS A 45 7.95 6.62 -1.93
CA LYS A 45 8.34 7.32 -0.71
C LYS A 45 8.10 8.81 -0.93
N GLY A 46 7.40 9.44 0.01
CA GLY A 46 7.10 10.88 -0.09
C GLY A 46 8.37 11.71 -0.01
N ILE A 47 8.48 12.71 -0.87
CA ILE A 47 9.62 13.64 -0.90
C ILE A 47 9.19 15.02 -0.38
N SER A 48 8.15 15.58 -0.99
CA SER A 48 7.62 16.90 -0.64
C SER A 48 6.23 17.06 -1.21
N SER A 49 5.55 18.14 -0.85
CA SER A 49 4.35 18.53 -1.59
C SER A 49 4.77 19.15 -2.93
N ALA A 50 3.81 19.63 -3.71
CA ALA A 50 4.11 20.38 -4.93
C ALA A 50 4.98 21.61 -4.64
N ASP A 51 4.82 22.20 -3.45
CA ASP A 51 5.74 23.22 -2.91
C ASP A 51 6.91 22.49 -2.26
N PRO A 52 8.14 22.59 -2.81
CA PRO A 52 9.28 21.85 -2.27
C PRO A 52 9.70 22.28 -0.86
N SER A 53 9.17 23.38 -0.35
CA SER A 53 9.43 23.82 1.04
C SER A 53 8.49 23.15 2.03
N GLN A 54 7.47 22.44 1.57
CA GLN A 54 6.48 21.77 2.42
C GLN A 54 6.67 20.26 2.42
N PRO A 55 6.34 19.57 3.52
CA PRO A 55 6.47 18.12 3.57
C PRO A 55 5.48 17.43 2.65
N ALA A 56 5.79 16.20 2.25
CA ALA A 56 4.88 15.37 1.47
C ALA A 56 3.60 15.12 2.26
N PRO A 57 2.42 15.20 1.63
CA PRO A 57 1.15 14.88 2.30
C PRO A 57 1.08 13.42 2.77
N PHE A 58 1.78 12.52 2.08
CA PHE A 58 1.83 11.10 2.41
C PHE A 58 3.28 10.68 2.56
N VAL A 59 3.60 9.95 3.63
CA VAL A 59 4.97 9.48 3.87
C VAL A 59 5.33 8.36 2.90
N ALA A 60 4.35 7.56 2.52
CA ALA A 60 4.52 6.48 1.57
C ALA A 60 3.21 6.17 0.88
N LEU A 61 3.30 5.57 -0.31
CA LEU A 61 2.16 5.04 -1.04
C LEU A 61 2.52 3.65 -1.56
N GLY A 62 1.53 2.76 -1.56
CA GLY A 62 1.66 1.45 -2.18
C GLY A 62 0.53 1.27 -3.18
N HIS A 63 0.83 0.72 -4.34
CA HIS A 63 -0.17 0.45 -5.37
C HIS A 63 -0.09 -1.02 -5.76
N LEU A 64 -1.23 -1.72 -5.66
CA LEU A 64 -1.33 -3.12 -6.03
C LEU A 64 -2.21 -3.21 -7.27
N TYR A 65 -1.72 -3.89 -8.31
CA TYR A 65 -2.43 -3.99 -9.59
C TYR A 65 -3.01 -5.37 -9.80
N PHE A 66 -4.28 -5.41 -10.19
CA PHE A 66 -5.03 -6.63 -10.49
C PHE A 66 -5.74 -6.46 -11.83
N ASN A 67 -6.23 -7.56 -12.40
CA ASN A 67 -7.01 -7.49 -13.63
C ASN A 67 -8.49 -7.21 -13.37
N THR A 68 -9.03 -7.65 -12.23
CA THR A 68 -10.47 -7.52 -11.92
C THR A 68 -10.67 -7.11 -10.47
N THR A 69 -11.82 -6.48 -10.19
CA THR A 69 -12.23 -6.17 -8.82
C THR A 69 -12.53 -7.44 -8.03
N ASP A 70 -13.00 -8.51 -8.69
CA ASP A 70 -13.26 -9.78 -8.01
C ASP A 70 -11.98 -10.34 -7.41
N GLN A 71 -10.85 -10.23 -8.11
CA GLN A 71 -9.55 -10.67 -7.57
C GLN A 71 -9.15 -9.87 -6.34
N VAL A 72 -9.40 -8.54 -6.36
CA VAL A 72 -9.13 -7.69 -5.19
C VAL A 72 -9.95 -8.17 -4.00
N HIS A 73 -11.26 -8.34 -4.19
CA HIS A 73 -12.15 -8.74 -3.10
C HIS A 73 -11.79 -10.13 -2.57
N GLU A 74 -11.49 -11.07 -3.46
CA GLU A 74 -11.09 -12.43 -3.07
C GLU A 74 -9.80 -12.41 -2.27
N GLY A 75 -8.81 -11.64 -2.73
CA GLY A 75 -7.51 -11.54 -2.07
C GLY A 75 -7.63 -10.99 -0.65
N PHE A 76 -8.37 -9.91 -0.48
CA PHE A 76 -8.51 -9.30 0.85
C PHE A 76 -9.49 -10.05 1.75
N LYS A 77 -10.45 -10.74 1.19
CA LYS A 77 -11.31 -11.64 1.95
C LYS A 77 -10.49 -12.79 2.56
N THR A 78 -9.58 -13.36 1.76
CA THR A 78 -8.81 -14.54 2.16
C THR A 78 -7.61 -14.16 3.03
N HIS A 79 -6.88 -13.10 2.67
CA HIS A 79 -5.59 -12.75 3.27
C HIS A 79 -5.56 -11.38 3.95
N GLY A 80 -6.67 -10.66 3.94
CA GLY A 80 -6.71 -9.30 4.48
C GLY A 80 -6.31 -9.22 5.95
N GLY A 81 -6.74 -10.20 6.75
CA GLY A 81 -6.41 -10.22 8.17
C GLY A 81 -4.90 -10.28 8.42
N GLU A 82 -4.21 -11.12 7.67
CA GLU A 82 -2.76 -11.26 7.81
C GLU A 82 -2.02 -10.03 7.30
N ILE A 83 -2.45 -9.49 6.17
CA ILE A 83 -1.85 -8.29 5.56
C ILE A 83 -2.05 -7.08 6.48
N MET A 84 -3.28 -6.84 6.92
CA MET A 84 -3.60 -5.71 7.80
C MET A 84 -2.91 -5.84 9.16
N GLY A 85 -2.82 -7.08 9.68
CA GLY A 85 -2.16 -7.33 10.96
C GLY A 85 -0.68 -7.04 10.96
N ASP A 86 -0.04 -7.06 9.79
CA ASP A 86 1.39 -6.79 9.68
C ASP A 86 1.72 -5.29 9.68
N ILE A 87 0.72 -4.43 9.41
CA ILE A 87 0.95 -2.98 9.30
C ILE A 87 1.54 -2.39 10.59
N LYS A 88 1.05 -2.84 11.74
CA LYS A 88 1.54 -2.36 13.04
C LYS A 88 3.03 -2.64 13.27
N ASN A 89 3.61 -3.56 12.50
CA ASN A 89 5.03 -3.91 12.64
C ASN A 89 5.96 -2.86 12.01
N TYR A 90 5.45 -1.99 11.14
CA TYR A 90 6.28 -0.96 10.51
C TYR A 90 5.75 0.45 10.68
N THR A 91 4.51 0.64 11.11
CA THR A 91 3.98 1.98 11.30
C THR A 91 2.82 2.00 12.28
N ASP A 92 2.64 3.13 12.94
CA ASP A 92 1.43 3.43 13.73
C ASP A 92 0.49 4.39 12.98
N ILE A 93 0.81 4.73 11.72
CA ILE A 93 -0.07 5.50 10.85
C ILE A 93 -1.18 4.58 10.35
N GLN A 94 -2.42 5.08 10.38
CA GLN A 94 -3.54 4.36 9.81
C GLN A 94 -3.66 4.70 8.33
N PRO A 95 -3.44 3.74 7.41
CA PRO A 95 -3.51 4.03 5.98
C PRO A 95 -4.95 4.19 5.50
N THR A 96 -5.09 4.89 4.39
CA THR A 96 -6.34 5.00 3.64
C THR A 96 -6.24 4.11 2.40
N PHE A 97 -7.33 3.42 2.07
CA PHE A 97 -7.37 2.48 0.94
C PHE A 97 -8.35 3.00 -0.10
N GLN A 98 -7.98 2.86 -1.38
CA GLN A 98 -8.89 3.18 -2.48
C GLN A 98 -8.69 2.17 -3.60
N ILE A 99 -9.80 1.69 -4.16
CA ILE A 99 -9.79 0.83 -5.34
C ILE A 99 -10.19 1.71 -6.52
N SER A 100 -9.37 1.68 -7.58
CA SER A 100 -9.56 2.50 -8.76
C SER A 100 -9.41 1.67 -10.02
N GLU A 101 -10.02 2.12 -11.10
CA GLU A 101 -9.74 1.63 -12.44
C GLU A 101 -8.80 2.60 -13.12
N THR A 102 -7.70 2.09 -13.68
CA THR A 102 -6.76 2.95 -14.41
C THR A 102 -7.37 3.32 -15.76
N ILE A 103 -7.36 4.58 -16.11
CA ILE A 103 -7.96 5.08 -17.34
C ILE A 103 -6.94 5.65 -18.32
N GLY A 104 -5.67 5.55 -17.99
CA GLY A 104 -4.62 6.07 -18.86
C GLY A 104 -3.26 5.56 -18.50
#